data_0e42cf05d3b22e069fe219cf904def10
#
_entry.id   0e42cf05d3b22e069fe219cf904def10
#
_cell.length_a   1.000
_cell.length_b   1.000
_cell.length_c   1.000
_cell.angle_alpha   90.00
_cell.angle_beta   90.00
_cell.angle_gamma   90.00
#
_symmetry.space_group_name_H-M   'P 1'
#
loop_
_entity.id
_entity.type
_entity.pdbx_description
1 polymer ?
#
loop_
_entity_poly.entity_id
_entity_poly.type
_entity_poly.pdbx_seq_one_letter_code
_entity_poly.pdbx_strand_id
1 'polypeptide(L)'
;MNDQTLAGLSASLPVPISLTECADNRQFLRRFPVGRFALIVTSPPYNIGKAYERRRSLDSYLAEQAEIIAECVRVLDPQGSICWQVGNHVDQGEVFPLDAVLYPVFKSFGLKLRNRIVWHFGHGLHCSRRLSGRHETILWFTRGDDYRFNLDAIRVPSKYPGKKHF
;
A
#
# COMPACT_ATOMS: atom_id res chain seq x y z
N MET A 1 30.18 15.77 2.14
CA MET A 1 29.16 16.12 1.13
C MET A 1 27.82 16.24 1.85
N ASN A 2 27.16 17.34 1.70
CA ASN A 2 26.21 17.97 2.60
C ASN A 2 25.05 17.09 3.07
N ASP A 3 25.13 16.71 4.32
CA ASP A 3 24.02 16.25 5.14
C ASP A 3 23.14 17.47 5.52
N GLN A 4 22.36 17.98 4.55
CA GLN A 4 21.32 18.96 4.85
C GLN A 4 20.08 18.20 5.31
N THR A 5 19.99 18.03 6.59
CA THR A 5 18.84 17.61 7.34
C THR A 5 17.57 18.31 6.84
N LEU A 6 16.62 17.52 6.31
CA LEU A 6 15.26 17.97 5.92
C LEU A 6 14.43 18.53 7.11
N ALA A 7 15.05 18.72 8.27
CA ALA A 7 14.44 19.25 9.48
C ALA A 7 13.99 20.73 9.37
N GLY A 8 14.35 21.44 8.29
CA GLY A 8 14.02 22.85 8.08
C GLY A 8 12.88 23.15 7.11
N LEU A 9 12.17 22.15 6.60
CA LEU A 9 11.00 22.36 5.72
C LEU A 9 9.80 22.84 6.55
N SER A 10 9.80 24.12 6.86
CA SER A 10 8.72 24.86 7.51
C SER A 10 7.42 24.79 6.70
N ALA A 11 6.29 24.92 7.42
CA ALA A 11 4.91 24.78 6.94
C ALA A 11 4.42 25.77 5.87
N SER A 12 5.30 26.53 5.22
CA SER A 12 4.92 27.63 4.30
C SER A 12 5.63 27.62 2.95
N LEU A 13 5.65 26.48 2.25
CA LEU A 13 6.18 26.47 0.88
C LEU A 13 5.03 26.61 -0.14
N PRO A 14 5.05 27.66 -0.98
CA PRO A 14 3.98 27.96 -1.95
C PRO A 14 4.01 27.09 -3.22
N VAL A 15 4.99 26.18 -3.36
CA VAL A 15 5.13 25.32 -4.53
C VAL A 15 5.21 23.86 -4.08
N PRO A 16 4.49 22.92 -4.72
CA PRO A 16 4.62 21.50 -4.41
C PRO A 16 6.05 21.04 -4.74
N ILE A 17 6.77 20.60 -3.72
CA ILE A 17 8.09 20.00 -3.89
C ILE A 17 7.90 18.54 -4.26
N SER A 18 8.43 18.14 -5.43
CA SER A 18 8.57 16.75 -5.81
C SER A 18 9.99 16.28 -5.48
N LEU A 19 10.09 15.19 -4.73
CA LEU A 19 11.34 14.53 -4.40
C LEU A 19 11.30 13.10 -4.93
N THR A 20 12.27 12.73 -5.75
CA THR A 20 12.48 11.36 -6.22
C THR A 20 13.86 10.90 -5.78
N GLU A 21 13.93 9.75 -5.14
CA GLU A 21 15.19 9.21 -4.63
C GLU A 21 15.25 7.68 -4.80
N CYS A 22 16.44 7.17 -5.16
CA CYS A 22 16.73 5.75 -5.17
C CYS A 22 17.42 5.37 -3.86
N ALA A 23 16.68 4.76 -2.93
CA ALA A 23 17.16 4.39 -1.60
C ALA A 23 16.38 3.19 -1.06
N ASP A 24 16.92 2.55 -0.01
CA ASP A 24 16.12 1.63 0.82
C ASP A 24 14.97 2.42 1.45
N ASN A 25 13.73 1.92 1.30
CA ASN A 25 12.53 2.62 1.73
C ASN A 25 12.48 2.87 3.24
N ARG A 26 13.03 1.96 4.08
CA ARG A 26 13.09 2.13 5.53
C ARG A 26 14.05 3.25 5.91
N GLN A 27 15.24 3.28 5.28
CA GLN A 27 16.21 4.36 5.49
C GLN A 27 15.65 5.71 5.02
N PHE A 28 14.97 5.72 3.88
CA PHE A 28 14.32 6.91 3.36
C PHE A 28 13.23 7.42 4.33
N LEU A 29 12.33 6.55 4.78
CA LEU A 29 11.23 6.93 5.67
C LEU A 29 11.72 7.42 7.04
N ARG A 30 12.81 6.86 7.59
CA ARG A 30 13.39 7.29 8.88
C ARG A 30 13.82 8.74 8.91
N ARG A 31 14.06 9.38 7.78
CA ARG A 31 14.43 10.80 7.68
C ARG A 31 13.25 11.74 7.92
N PHE A 32 12.03 11.23 7.90
CA PHE A 32 10.82 12.03 8.09
C PHE A 32 10.28 11.92 9.51
N PRO A 33 9.71 13.03 10.04
CA PRO A 33 9.07 12.99 11.35
C PRO A 33 7.80 12.14 11.35
N VAL A 34 7.35 11.79 12.56
CA VAL A 34 6.08 11.09 12.78
C VAL A 34 4.92 11.92 12.20
N GLY A 35 3.97 11.26 11.54
CA GLY A 35 2.75 11.92 11.07
C GLY A 35 2.93 12.83 9.85
N ARG A 36 4.01 12.68 9.08
CA ARG A 36 4.33 13.59 7.97
C ARG A 36 3.47 13.40 6.72
N PHE A 37 3.03 12.18 6.41
CA PHE A 37 2.41 11.86 5.14
C PHE A 37 0.90 11.66 5.26
N ALA A 38 0.13 12.39 4.47
CA ALA A 38 -1.33 12.25 4.40
C ALA A 38 -1.75 11.00 3.62
N LEU A 39 -0.93 10.54 2.67
CA LEU A 39 -1.22 9.37 1.84
C LEU A 39 0.07 8.61 1.55
N ILE A 40 0.02 7.30 1.70
CA ILE A 40 1.06 6.36 1.27
C ILE A 40 0.42 5.41 0.27
N VAL A 41 0.97 5.34 -0.94
CA VAL A 41 0.53 4.40 -1.99
C VAL A 41 1.74 3.59 -2.43
N THR A 42 1.63 2.29 -2.42
CA THR A 42 2.73 1.41 -2.84
C THR A 42 2.23 0.08 -3.38
N SER A 43 3.07 -0.53 -4.24
CA SER A 43 2.99 -1.92 -4.68
C SER A 43 4.35 -2.55 -4.37
N PRO A 44 4.51 -3.19 -3.21
CA PRO A 44 5.79 -3.80 -2.83
C PRO A 44 6.09 -5.02 -3.72
N PRO A 45 7.32 -5.54 -3.72
CA PRO A 45 7.62 -6.84 -4.32
C PRO A 45 6.69 -7.93 -3.78
N TYR A 46 6.26 -8.87 -4.67
CA TYR A 46 5.30 -9.93 -4.32
C TYR A 46 5.97 -11.27 -3.99
N ASN A 47 7.28 -11.27 -3.79
CA ASN A 47 8.08 -12.48 -3.53
C ASN A 47 7.96 -13.55 -4.63
N ILE A 48 7.83 -13.12 -5.89
CA ILE A 48 7.64 -14.02 -7.05
C ILE A 48 8.92 -14.25 -7.86
N GLY A 49 10.07 -13.70 -7.42
CA GLY A 49 11.37 -13.92 -8.02
C GLY A 49 11.61 -13.11 -9.29
N LYS A 50 11.08 -11.90 -9.37
CA LYS A 50 11.40 -10.93 -10.43
C LYS A 50 12.85 -10.48 -10.35
N ALA A 51 13.39 -9.90 -11.41
CA ALA A 51 14.80 -9.46 -11.50
C ALA A 51 15.19 -8.45 -10.38
N TYR A 52 14.24 -7.73 -9.83
CA TYR A 52 14.43 -6.73 -8.78
C TYR A 52 14.22 -7.26 -7.36
N GLU A 53 13.88 -8.55 -7.19
CA GLU A 53 13.64 -9.15 -5.87
C GLU A 53 14.30 -10.53 -5.74
N ARG A 54 14.62 -10.91 -4.50
CA ARG A 54 15.01 -12.28 -4.17
C ARG A 54 13.84 -13.00 -3.55
N ARG A 55 13.48 -14.16 -4.10
CA ARG A 55 12.47 -15.03 -3.51
C ARG A 55 12.94 -15.52 -2.14
N ARG A 56 12.07 -15.45 -1.14
CA ARG A 56 12.30 -15.84 0.26
C ARG A 56 11.18 -16.74 0.74
N SER A 57 11.33 -17.35 1.93
CA SER A 57 10.20 -17.98 2.61
C SER A 57 9.11 -16.94 2.90
N LEU A 58 7.87 -17.40 2.98
CA LEU A 58 6.73 -16.51 3.26
C LEU A 58 6.92 -15.78 4.61
N ASP A 59 7.40 -16.48 5.64
CA ASP A 59 7.65 -15.89 6.97
C ASP A 59 8.69 -14.78 6.92
N SER A 60 9.80 -15.00 6.18
CA SER A 60 10.84 -13.98 6.01
C SER A 60 10.32 -12.77 5.24
N TYR A 61 9.48 -13.00 4.23
CA TYR A 61 8.82 -11.93 3.48
C TYR A 61 7.88 -11.12 4.39
N LEU A 62 7.04 -11.79 5.18
CA LEU A 62 6.11 -11.13 6.10
C LEU A 62 6.84 -10.33 7.18
N ALA A 63 7.95 -10.85 7.72
CA ALA A 63 8.77 -10.14 8.69
C ALA A 63 9.34 -8.84 8.09
N GLU A 64 9.88 -8.88 6.87
CA GLU A 64 10.38 -7.69 6.18
C GLU A 64 9.25 -6.69 5.87
N GLN A 65 8.10 -7.17 5.41
CA GLN A 65 6.95 -6.31 5.18
C GLN A 65 6.46 -5.65 6.47
N ALA A 66 6.51 -6.36 7.60
CA ALA A 66 6.14 -5.80 8.90
C ALA A 66 7.04 -4.61 9.30
N GLU A 67 8.37 -4.71 9.07
CA GLU A 67 9.30 -3.60 9.32
C GLU A 67 8.98 -2.38 8.43
N ILE A 68 8.68 -2.59 7.14
CA ILE A 68 8.35 -1.52 6.21
C ILE A 68 7.01 -0.88 6.60
N ILE A 69 6.00 -1.69 6.90
CA ILE A 69 4.68 -1.24 7.34
C ILE A 69 4.79 -0.42 8.63
N ALA A 70 5.63 -0.84 9.59
CA ALA A 70 5.87 -0.09 10.83
C ALA A 70 6.36 1.32 10.56
N GLU A 71 7.34 1.51 9.66
CA GLU A 71 7.83 2.82 9.27
C GLU A 71 6.77 3.64 8.51
N CYS A 72 6.00 3.01 7.62
CA CYS A 72 4.87 3.65 6.96
C CYS A 72 3.84 4.15 7.99
N VAL A 73 3.49 3.34 8.97
CA VAL A 73 2.57 3.72 10.04
C VAL A 73 3.14 4.84 10.89
N ARG A 74 4.43 4.81 11.21
CA ARG A 74 5.07 5.88 11.99
C ARG A 74 4.95 7.24 11.31
N VAL A 75 5.22 7.32 10.02
CA VAL A 75 5.19 8.59 9.26
C VAL A 75 3.80 8.97 8.76
N LEU A 76 2.79 8.11 8.90
CA LEU A 76 1.43 8.38 8.48
C LEU A 76 0.77 9.42 9.39
N ASP A 77 0.20 10.47 8.79
CA ASP A 77 -0.65 11.46 9.47
C ASP A 77 -1.83 10.78 10.19
N PRO A 78 -2.29 11.27 11.36
CA PRO A 78 -3.45 10.71 12.06
C PRO A 78 -4.71 10.57 11.18
N GLN A 79 -4.94 11.50 10.24
CA GLN A 79 -6.03 11.47 9.26
C GLN A 79 -5.61 10.89 7.92
N GLY A 80 -4.43 10.28 7.84
CA GLY A 80 -3.85 9.76 6.61
C GLY A 80 -4.36 8.38 6.22
N SER A 81 -4.05 7.99 4.98
CA SER A 81 -4.41 6.70 4.38
C SER A 81 -3.20 5.95 3.86
N ILE A 82 -3.23 4.62 3.97
CA ILE A 82 -2.31 3.71 3.30
C ILE A 82 -3.08 2.91 2.27
N CYS A 83 -2.62 2.93 1.02
CA CYS A 83 -3.10 2.08 -0.07
C CYS A 83 -1.97 1.11 -0.45
N TRP A 84 -2.19 -0.17 -0.19
CA TRP A 84 -1.19 -1.22 -0.37
C TRP A 84 -1.66 -2.21 -1.42
N GLN A 85 -1.11 -2.12 -2.63
CA GLN A 85 -1.47 -3.01 -3.73
C GLN A 85 -0.63 -4.28 -3.69
N VAL A 86 -1.29 -5.43 -3.78
CA VAL A 86 -0.65 -6.74 -3.84
C VAL A 86 -1.42 -7.70 -4.74
N GLY A 87 -0.67 -8.64 -5.32
CA GLY A 87 -1.22 -9.80 -6.02
C GLY A 87 -1.14 -11.06 -5.18
N ASN A 88 -0.88 -12.17 -5.87
CA ASN A 88 -0.70 -13.48 -5.24
C ASN A 88 0.77 -13.91 -5.29
N HIS A 89 1.27 -14.46 -4.20
CA HIS A 89 2.48 -15.27 -4.20
C HIS A 89 2.10 -16.72 -4.54
N VAL A 90 2.87 -17.37 -5.39
CA VAL A 90 2.65 -18.77 -5.74
C VAL A 90 3.90 -19.56 -5.40
N ASP A 91 3.76 -20.56 -4.55
CA ASP A 91 4.83 -21.48 -4.18
C ASP A 91 4.39 -22.93 -4.36
N GLN A 92 5.19 -23.72 -5.06
CA GLN A 92 4.92 -25.15 -5.35
C GLN A 92 3.49 -25.42 -5.85
N GLY A 93 2.90 -24.48 -6.59
CA GLY A 93 1.53 -24.58 -7.13
C GLY A 93 0.42 -24.11 -6.19
N GLU A 94 0.73 -23.85 -4.93
CA GLU A 94 -0.18 -23.24 -3.96
C GLU A 94 -0.21 -21.73 -4.12
N VAL A 95 -1.40 -21.14 -3.98
CA VAL A 95 -1.62 -19.70 -4.08
C VAL A 95 -1.75 -19.09 -2.69
N PHE A 96 -0.87 -18.16 -2.36
CA PHE A 96 -0.92 -17.36 -1.14
C PHE A 96 -1.44 -15.95 -1.50
N PRO A 97 -2.69 -15.61 -1.14
CA PRO A 97 -3.24 -14.28 -1.41
C PRO A 97 -2.59 -13.26 -0.47
N LEU A 98 -1.69 -12.43 -1.01
CA LEU A 98 -0.88 -11.52 -0.18
C LEU A 98 -1.72 -10.48 0.56
N ASP A 99 -2.90 -10.11 0.05
CA ASP A 99 -3.84 -9.26 0.74
C ASP A 99 -4.38 -9.90 2.04
N ALA A 100 -4.63 -11.20 2.04
CA ALA A 100 -5.08 -11.93 3.22
C ALA A 100 -3.97 -12.12 4.24
N VAL A 101 -2.74 -12.50 3.79
CA VAL A 101 -1.64 -12.77 4.72
C VAL A 101 -1.00 -11.50 5.30
N LEU A 102 -1.08 -10.37 4.60
CA LEU A 102 -0.61 -9.07 5.09
C LEU A 102 -1.65 -8.34 5.97
N TYR A 103 -2.93 -8.65 5.83
CA TYR A 103 -3.99 -8.03 6.64
C TYR A 103 -3.73 -8.07 8.15
N PRO A 104 -3.35 -9.22 8.76
CA PRO A 104 -3.04 -9.28 10.19
C PRO A 104 -1.87 -8.38 10.59
N VAL A 105 -0.87 -8.20 9.70
CA VAL A 105 0.27 -7.31 9.96
C VAL A 105 -0.21 -5.86 10.12
N PHE A 106 -1.05 -5.36 9.21
CA PHE A 106 -1.63 -4.02 9.34
C PHE A 106 -2.50 -3.89 10.59
N LYS A 107 -3.25 -4.93 10.93
CA LYS A 107 -4.11 -4.96 12.13
C LYS A 107 -3.30 -4.89 13.42
N SER A 108 -2.13 -5.51 13.48
CA SER A 108 -1.25 -5.45 14.65
C SER A 108 -0.75 -4.03 14.96
N PHE A 109 -0.71 -3.14 13.95
CA PHE A 109 -0.42 -1.72 14.13
C PHE A 109 -1.66 -0.85 14.41
N GLY A 110 -2.82 -1.45 14.69
CA GLY A 110 -4.05 -0.74 15.03
C GLY A 110 -4.79 -0.08 13.86
N LEU A 111 -4.36 -0.34 12.62
CA LEU A 111 -5.00 0.24 11.45
C LEU A 111 -6.39 -0.37 11.18
N LYS A 112 -7.30 0.43 10.63
CA LYS A 112 -8.64 0.01 10.22
C LYS A 112 -8.70 -0.15 8.71
N LEU A 113 -9.06 -1.35 8.22
CA LEU A 113 -9.30 -1.58 6.80
C LEU A 113 -10.60 -0.86 6.38
N ARG A 114 -10.53 -0.04 5.35
CA ARG A 114 -11.69 0.65 4.76
C ARG A 114 -12.26 -0.09 3.57
N ASN A 115 -11.38 -0.52 2.67
CA ASN A 115 -11.77 -1.28 1.48
C ASN A 115 -10.70 -2.30 1.08
N ARG A 116 -11.16 -3.35 0.40
CA ARG A 116 -10.39 -4.19 -0.50
C ARG A 116 -10.82 -3.83 -1.91
N ILE A 117 -10.03 -2.99 -2.57
CA ILE A 117 -10.32 -2.49 -3.91
C ILE A 117 -9.76 -3.51 -4.90
N VAL A 118 -10.60 -3.99 -5.81
CA VAL A 118 -10.18 -4.94 -6.84
C VAL A 118 -9.68 -4.16 -8.05
N TRP A 119 -8.40 -4.35 -8.37
CA TRP A 119 -7.79 -3.88 -9.62
C TRP A 119 -7.89 -4.98 -10.67
N HIS A 120 -8.94 -4.95 -11.49
CA HIS A 120 -9.17 -5.93 -12.53
C HIS A 120 -8.40 -5.59 -13.81
N PHE A 121 -7.83 -6.62 -14.46
CA PHE A 121 -7.14 -6.49 -15.75
C PHE A 121 -7.47 -7.67 -16.68
N GLY A 122 -7.52 -7.41 -18.00
CA GLY A 122 -7.91 -8.40 -19.01
C GLY A 122 -6.78 -9.29 -19.51
N HIS A 123 -5.54 -9.08 -19.07
CA HIS A 123 -4.33 -9.81 -19.53
C HIS A 123 -3.69 -10.59 -18.38
N GLY A 124 -2.62 -11.32 -18.67
CA GLY A 124 -1.83 -12.08 -17.69
C GLY A 124 -1.50 -13.48 -18.19
N LEU A 125 -0.66 -14.17 -17.43
CA LEU A 125 -0.25 -15.54 -17.76
C LEU A 125 -1.43 -16.50 -17.69
N HIS A 126 -1.51 -17.38 -18.68
CA HIS A 126 -2.47 -18.49 -18.66
C HIS A 126 -1.96 -19.61 -17.76
N CYS A 127 -2.80 -20.05 -16.84
CA CYS A 127 -2.54 -21.19 -16.00
C CYS A 127 -3.16 -22.46 -16.65
N SER A 128 -2.41 -23.56 -16.66
CA SER A 128 -2.89 -24.83 -17.24
C SER A 128 -3.62 -25.73 -16.23
N ARG A 129 -3.40 -25.54 -14.92
CA ARG A 129 -3.91 -26.41 -13.85
C ARG A 129 -4.80 -25.69 -12.83
N ARG A 130 -5.10 -24.40 -13.05
CA ARG A 130 -6.03 -23.58 -12.25
C ARG A 130 -6.56 -22.42 -13.11
N LEU A 131 -7.54 -21.69 -12.60
CA LEU A 131 -8.00 -20.47 -13.25
C LEU A 131 -6.92 -19.39 -13.22
N SER A 132 -6.80 -18.64 -14.31
CA SER A 132 -5.86 -17.51 -14.40
C SER A 132 -6.33 -16.35 -13.51
N GLY A 133 -5.44 -15.81 -12.69
CA GLY A 133 -5.70 -14.58 -11.94
C GLY A 133 -5.88 -13.39 -12.89
N ARG A 134 -6.90 -12.57 -12.66
CA ARG A 134 -7.22 -11.38 -13.46
C ARG A 134 -7.45 -10.15 -12.63
N HIS A 135 -6.95 -10.15 -11.39
CA HIS A 135 -7.04 -9.01 -10.51
C HIS A 135 -5.88 -9.00 -9.50
N GLU A 136 -5.63 -7.84 -8.99
CA GLU A 136 -4.85 -7.59 -7.77
C GLU A 136 -5.73 -6.84 -6.78
N THR A 137 -5.31 -6.78 -5.53
CA THR A 137 -6.08 -6.13 -4.46
C THR A 137 -5.31 -4.94 -3.91
N ILE A 138 -5.99 -3.81 -3.76
CA ILE A 138 -5.47 -2.67 -3.02
C ILE A 138 -6.15 -2.66 -1.65
N LEU A 139 -5.38 -2.87 -0.60
CA LEU A 139 -5.83 -2.74 0.77
C LEU A 139 -5.76 -1.27 1.17
N TRP A 140 -6.91 -0.66 1.46
CA TRP A 140 -6.97 0.71 1.94
C TRP A 140 -7.18 0.75 3.44
N PHE A 141 -6.20 1.27 4.16
CA PHE A 141 -6.20 1.40 5.61
C PHE A 141 -6.14 2.85 6.07
N THR A 142 -6.70 3.11 7.26
CA THR A 142 -6.59 4.38 8.00
C THR A 142 -6.27 4.12 9.47
N ARG A 143 -5.76 5.15 10.20
CA ARG A 143 -5.52 5.03 11.65
C ARG A 143 -6.82 4.99 12.44
N GLY A 144 -7.75 5.86 12.12
CA GLY A 144 -9.00 6.04 12.85
C GLY A 144 -10.17 6.32 11.93
N ASP A 145 -11.26 6.78 12.49
CA ASP A 145 -12.49 7.08 11.74
C ASP A 145 -12.48 8.50 11.19
N ASP A 146 -11.67 9.38 11.75
CA ASP A 146 -11.43 10.74 11.26
C ASP A 146 -10.27 10.71 10.23
N TYR A 147 -10.60 10.46 8.96
CA TYR A 147 -9.64 10.40 7.86
C TYR A 147 -10.10 11.27 6.68
N ARG A 148 -9.13 11.78 5.92
CA ARG A 148 -9.40 12.63 4.75
C ARG A 148 -9.96 11.78 3.61
N PHE A 149 -11.21 12.06 3.22
CA PHE A 149 -11.87 11.41 2.10
C PHE A 149 -12.84 12.36 1.40
N ASN A 150 -12.66 12.57 0.11
CA ASN A 150 -13.57 13.37 -0.72
C ASN A 150 -14.35 12.44 -1.66
N LEU A 151 -15.54 12.02 -1.19
CA LEU A 151 -16.41 11.13 -1.96
C LEU A 151 -16.87 11.77 -3.27
N ASP A 152 -17.15 13.08 -3.27
CA ASP A 152 -17.70 13.74 -4.46
C ASP A 152 -16.70 13.81 -5.61
N ALA A 153 -15.39 13.91 -5.29
CA ALA A 153 -14.34 13.93 -6.31
C ALA A 153 -14.19 12.60 -7.08
N ILE A 154 -14.69 11.49 -6.53
CA ILE A 154 -14.57 10.15 -7.14
C ILE A 154 -15.90 9.57 -7.64
N ARG A 155 -17.00 10.31 -7.49
CA ARG A 155 -18.32 9.85 -7.96
C ARG A 155 -18.35 9.73 -9.46
N VAL A 156 -18.96 8.65 -9.93
CA VAL A 156 -19.33 8.45 -11.34
C VAL A 156 -20.83 8.31 -11.45
N PRO A 157 -21.44 8.59 -12.64
CA PRO A 157 -22.85 8.36 -12.84
C PRO A 157 -23.26 6.95 -12.46
N SER A 158 -24.39 6.82 -11.75
CA SER A 158 -24.91 5.51 -11.37
C SER A 158 -25.30 4.71 -12.61
N LYS A 159 -24.87 3.44 -12.68
CA LYS A 159 -25.32 2.51 -13.72
C LYS A 159 -26.84 2.22 -13.62
N TYR A 160 -27.43 2.43 -12.44
CA TYR A 160 -28.86 2.20 -12.17
C TYR A 160 -29.44 3.43 -11.46
N PRO A 161 -29.66 4.53 -12.18
CA PRO A 161 -30.25 5.75 -11.60
C PRO A 161 -31.66 5.41 -11.06
N GLY A 162 -31.97 5.91 -9.88
CA GLY A 162 -33.29 5.71 -9.24
C GLY A 162 -33.38 4.50 -8.29
N LYS A 163 -32.41 3.60 -8.21
CA LYS A 163 -32.34 2.63 -7.12
C LYS A 163 -31.84 3.30 -5.84
N LYS A 164 -32.71 3.32 -4.82
CA LYS A 164 -32.26 3.69 -3.46
C LYS A 164 -31.40 2.55 -2.91
N HIS A 165 -30.16 2.85 -2.59
CA HIS A 165 -29.32 1.93 -1.82
C HIS A 165 -29.61 2.17 -0.33
N PHE A 166 -30.00 1.14 0.37
CA PHE A 166 -30.17 1.13 1.81
C PHE A 166 -28.83 0.93 2.49
#